data_4aee85fac02b331799224ef7bc3480db
#
_entry.id   4aee85fac02b331799224ef7bc3480db
#
_cell.length_a   1.000
_cell.length_b   1.000
_cell.length_c   1.000
_cell.angle_alpha   90.00
_cell.angle_beta   90.00
_cell.angle_gamma   90.00
#
_symmetry.space_group_name_H-M   'P 1'
#
loop_
_entity.id
_entity.type
_entity.pdbx_description
1 polymer ?
#
loop_
_entity_poly.entity_id
_entity_poly.type
_entity_poly.pdbx_seq_one_letter_code
_entity_poly.pdbx_strand_id
1 'polypeptide(L)'
;MAVWTPQAIASVRARFSGSSILVDTNTMVAKANVVSSVISDLERTFDELQRVVGRTSSYWVGEAGNHHRRMFEDEREDISYILVRLKEHPEDLKLMANNFETTARGLTEVNRSLRTDYI
;
A
#
# COMPACT_ATOMS: atom_id res chain seq x y z
N MET A 1 -11.71 -5.16 -6.75
CA MET A 1 -12.35 -3.90 -7.15
C MET A 1 -13.37 -3.46 -6.12
N ALA A 2 -13.21 -2.27 -5.60
CA ALA A 2 -14.21 -1.73 -4.68
C ALA A 2 -15.48 -1.39 -5.47
N VAL A 3 -16.55 -2.10 -5.20
CA VAL A 3 -17.85 -1.79 -5.77
C VAL A 3 -18.54 -0.80 -4.83
N TRP A 4 -18.75 0.42 -5.29
CA TRP A 4 -19.48 1.43 -4.54
C TRP A 4 -20.96 1.07 -4.55
N THR A 5 -21.43 0.50 -3.46
CA THR A 5 -22.85 0.22 -3.28
C THR A 5 -23.61 1.51 -2.95
N PRO A 6 -24.94 1.58 -3.21
CA PRO A 6 -25.73 2.73 -2.79
C PRO A 6 -25.66 3.04 -1.29
N GLN A 7 -25.52 2.00 -0.48
CA GLN A 7 -25.33 2.13 0.97
C GLN A 7 -23.99 2.73 1.34
N ALA A 8 -22.92 2.34 0.64
CA ALA A 8 -21.60 2.91 0.83
C ALA A 8 -21.58 4.40 0.46
N ILE A 9 -22.21 4.76 -0.65
CA ILE A 9 -22.34 6.14 -1.10
C ILE A 9 -23.17 6.96 -0.08
N ALA A 10 -24.28 6.43 0.41
CA ALA A 10 -25.10 7.08 1.41
C ALA A 10 -24.35 7.27 2.73
N SER A 11 -23.57 6.29 3.15
CA SER A 11 -22.72 6.36 4.34
C SER A 11 -21.66 7.46 4.20
N VAL A 12 -21.01 7.55 3.06
CA VAL A 12 -20.04 8.59 2.77
C VAL A 12 -20.70 9.98 2.77
N ARG A 13 -21.85 10.11 2.13
CA ARG A 13 -22.63 11.37 2.13
C ARG A 13 -23.06 11.78 3.52
N ALA A 14 -23.51 10.84 4.35
CA ALA A 14 -23.91 11.11 5.73
C ALA A 14 -22.72 11.61 6.58
N ARG A 15 -21.54 11.09 6.35
CA ARG A 15 -20.30 11.55 7.00
C ARG A 15 -19.89 12.94 6.56
N PHE A 16 -20.21 13.33 5.33
CA PHE A 16 -19.79 14.59 4.73
C PHE A 16 -20.85 15.67 4.76
N SER A 17 -22.10 15.34 5.10
CA SER A 17 -23.17 16.33 5.17
C SER A 17 -23.00 17.19 6.43
N GLY A 18 -22.66 18.46 6.24
CA GLY A 18 -22.62 19.46 7.28
C GLY A 18 -21.35 19.53 8.12
N SER A 19 -20.32 18.79 7.76
CA SER A 19 -19.02 18.88 8.42
C SER A 19 -17.87 18.94 7.43
N SER A 20 -16.78 19.56 7.84
CA SER A 20 -15.54 19.54 7.08
C SER A 20 -15.04 18.10 6.93
N ILE A 21 -14.72 17.72 5.69
CA ILE A 21 -14.05 16.45 5.42
C ILE A 21 -12.64 16.57 5.98
N LEU A 22 -12.38 15.80 7.02
CA LEU A 22 -11.04 15.70 7.58
C LEU A 22 -10.38 14.43 7.05
N VAL A 23 -9.61 14.58 5.97
CA VAL A 23 -8.64 13.58 5.57
C VAL A 23 -7.33 13.97 6.24
N ASP A 24 -6.89 13.15 7.18
CA ASP A 24 -5.62 13.35 7.85
C ASP A 24 -4.49 12.80 6.97
N THR A 25 -3.96 13.68 6.13
CA THR A 25 -2.90 13.34 5.19
C THR A 25 -1.60 12.96 5.90
N ASN A 26 -1.34 13.53 7.06
CA ASN A 26 -0.17 13.16 7.87
C ASN A 26 -0.28 11.72 8.37
N THR A 27 -1.45 11.31 8.82
CA THR A 27 -1.69 9.92 9.22
C THR A 27 -1.59 8.98 8.03
N MET A 28 -2.08 9.36 6.86
CA MET A 28 -1.96 8.56 5.63
C MET A 28 -0.50 8.31 5.28
N VAL A 29 0.33 9.34 5.31
CA VAL A 29 1.78 9.24 5.04
C VAL A 29 2.47 8.38 6.11
N ALA A 30 2.14 8.58 7.39
CA ALA A 30 2.70 7.78 8.47
C ALA A 30 2.37 6.30 8.32
N LYS A 31 1.13 5.97 7.96
CA LYS A 31 0.71 4.58 7.70
C LYS A 31 1.40 4.00 6.46
N ALA A 32 1.57 4.80 5.40
CA ALA A 32 2.33 4.38 4.23
C ALA A 32 3.76 4.00 4.58
N ASN A 33 4.41 4.77 5.44
CA ASN A 33 5.76 4.48 5.92
C ASN A 33 5.83 3.20 6.77
N VAL A 34 4.81 2.95 7.59
CA VAL A 34 4.68 1.69 8.34
C VAL A 34 4.57 0.50 7.38
N VAL A 35 3.74 0.60 6.36
CA VAL A 35 3.58 -0.45 5.34
C VAL A 35 4.89 -0.69 4.61
N SER A 36 5.61 0.35 4.22
CA SER A 36 6.93 0.23 3.59
C SER A 36 7.92 -0.52 4.48
N SER A 37 7.93 -0.22 5.77
CA SER A 37 8.79 -0.89 6.76
C SER A 37 8.45 -2.38 6.88
N VAL A 38 7.17 -2.72 6.94
CA VAL A 38 6.70 -4.11 6.99
C VAL A 38 7.09 -4.87 5.73
N ILE A 39 6.98 -4.26 4.56
CA ILE A 39 7.39 -4.87 3.28
C ILE A 39 8.90 -5.14 3.27
N SER A 40 9.71 -4.21 3.77
CA SER A 40 11.16 -4.41 3.89
C SER A 40 11.50 -5.57 4.83
N ASP A 41 10.78 -5.71 5.94
CA ASP A 41 10.95 -6.84 6.86
C ASP A 41 10.55 -8.15 6.19
N LEU A 42 9.50 -8.14 5.40
CA LEU A 42 9.04 -9.30 4.64
C LEU A 42 10.09 -9.74 3.61
N GLU A 43 10.71 -8.80 2.90
CA GLU A 43 11.80 -9.09 1.97
C GLU A 43 12.98 -9.76 2.66
N ARG A 44 13.38 -9.23 3.82
CA ARG A 44 14.47 -9.83 4.61
C ARG A 44 14.14 -11.23 5.09
N THR A 45 12.92 -11.44 5.54
CA THR A 45 12.43 -12.76 5.96
C THR A 45 12.48 -13.75 4.80
N PHE A 46 12.11 -13.30 3.62
CA PHE A 46 12.17 -14.11 2.42
C PHE A 46 13.60 -14.49 2.03
N ASP A 47 14.53 -13.55 2.10
CA ASP A 47 15.95 -13.78 1.84
C ASP A 47 16.53 -14.78 2.85
N GLU A 48 16.13 -14.70 4.11
CA GLU A 48 16.52 -15.67 5.13
C GLU A 48 15.96 -17.05 4.85
N LEU A 49 14.70 -17.13 4.49
CA LEU A 49 14.04 -18.39 4.13
C LEU A 49 14.76 -19.05 2.95
N GLN A 50 15.13 -18.28 1.96
CA GLN A 50 15.88 -18.76 0.81
C GLN A 50 17.24 -19.35 1.20
N ARG A 51 17.94 -18.71 2.13
CA ARG A 51 19.20 -19.21 2.66
C ARG A 51 19.02 -20.52 3.44
N VAL A 52 17.97 -20.59 4.26
CA VAL A 52 17.63 -21.80 5.02
C VAL A 52 17.32 -22.96 4.08
N VAL A 53 16.51 -22.73 3.05
CA VAL A 53 16.19 -23.74 2.04
C VAL A 53 17.44 -24.18 1.29
N GLY A 54 18.31 -23.24 0.91
CA GLY A 54 19.57 -23.56 0.23
C GLY A 54 20.50 -24.41 1.09
N ARG A 55 20.57 -24.17 2.40
CA ARG A 55 21.39 -24.97 3.33
C ARG A 55 20.91 -26.40 3.48
N THR A 56 19.67 -26.70 3.19
CA THR A 56 19.15 -28.08 3.24
C THR A 56 19.90 -29.02 2.32
N SER A 57 20.59 -28.50 1.30
CA SER A 57 21.39 -29.30 0.39
C SER A 57 22.55 -30.05 1.07
N SER A 58 23.00 -29.60 2.23
CA SER A 58 24.08 -30.24 2.99
C SER A 58 23.64 -31.49 3.75
N TYR A 59 22.35 -31.63 4.05
CA TYR A 59 21.83 -32.76 4.82
C TYR A 59 20.61 -33.45 4.20
N TRP A 60 19.97 -32.86 3.25
CA TRP A 60 18.85 -33.44 2.53
C TRP A 60 19.25 -33.70 1.08
N VAL A 61 19.98 -34.78 0.89
CA VAL A 61 20.55 -35.20 -0.37
C VAL A 61 19.61 -36.19 -1.06
N GLY A 62 19.46 -36.06 -2.37
CA GLY A 62 18.66 -36.95 -3.18
C GLY A 62 17.57 -36.24 -3.98
N GLU A 63 16.79 -36.99 -4.73
CA GLU A 63 15.78 -36.41 -5.63
C GLU A 63 14.67 -35.66 -4.93
N ALA A 64 14.21 -36.15 -3.80
CA ALA A 64 13.14 -35.50 -3.02
C ALA A 64 13.60 -34.10 -2.54
N GLY A 65 14.78 -34.00 -1.97
CA GLY A 65 15.37 -32.74 -1.54
C GLY A 65 15.58 -31.78 -2.71
N ASN A 66 16.12 -32.26 -3.80
CA ASN A 66 16.30 -31.49 -5.01
C ASN A 66 14.98 -30.97 -5.59
N HIS A 67 13.95 -31.83 -5.58
CA HIS A 67 12.62 -31.47 -6.04
C HIS A 67 12.01 -30.34 -5.20
N HIS A 68 12.06 -30.43 -3.88
CA HIS A 68 11.54 -29.40 -2.98
C HIS A 68 12.30 -28.07 -3.13
N ARG A 69 13.61 -28.11 -3.29
CA ARG A 69 14.41 -26.91 -3.54
C ARG A 69 14.04 -26.25 -4.87
N ARG A 70 13.80 -27.03 -5.92
CA ARG A 70 13.34 -26.51 -7.21
C ARG A 70 11.94 -25.89 -7.10
N MET A 71 11.03 -26.52 -6.38
CA MET A 71 9.68 -25.96 -6.14
C MET A 71 9.79 -24.59 -5.45
N PHE A 72 10.66 -24.47 -4.47
CA PHE A 72 10.88 -23.20 -3.79
C PHE A 72 11.45 -22.13 -4.74
N GLU A 73 12.39 -22.50 -5.60
CA GLU A 73 12.96 -21.58 -6.61
C GLU A 73 11.90 -21.12 -7.62
N ASP A 74 11.00 -21.99 -8.02
CA ASP A 74 9.90 -21.65 -8.93
C ASP A 74 8.93 -20.65 -8.28
N GLU A 75 8.62 -20.84 -7.00
CA GLU A 75 7.75 -19.92 -6.26
C GLU A 75 8.42 -18.58 -5.94
N ARG A 76 9.72 -18.55 -5.88
CA ARG A 76 10.50 -17.36 -5.57
C ARG A 76 10.22 -16.20 -6.53
N GLU A 77 10.07 -16.49 -7.80
CA GLU A 77 9.80 -15.48 -8.82
C GLU A 77 8.43 -14.84 -8.61
N ASP A 78 7.42 -15.64 -8.30
CA ASP A 78 6.07 -15.18 -8.01
C ASP A 78 6.04 -14.31 -6.75
N ILE A 79 6.77 -14.71 -5.73
CA ILE A 79 6.88 -13.98 -4.47
C ILE A 79 7.58 -12.64 -4.68
N SER A 80 8.66 -12.61 -5.45
CA SER A 80 9.36 -11.36 -5.81
C SER A 80 8.43 -10.41 -6.55
N TYR A 81 7.60 -10.92 -7.43
CA TYR A 81 6.60 -10.13 -8.14
C TYR A 81 5.56 -9.54 -7.19
N ILE A 82 5.05 -10.35 -6.26
CA ILE A 82 4.10 -9.91 -5.23
C ILE A 82 4.69 -8.79 -4.37
N LEU A 83 5.95 -8.93 -3.96
CA LEU A 83 6.64 -7.91 -3.16
C LEU A 83 6.79 -6.59 -3.91
N VAL A 84 7.11 -6.64 -5.19
CA VAL A 84 7.18 -5.45 -6.06
C VAL A 84 5.82 -4.76 -6.12
N ARG A 85 4.75 -5.53 -6.29
CA ARG A 85 3.37 -5.00 -6.30
C ARG A 85 2.97 -4.39 -4.97
N LEU A 86 3.34 -5.02 -3.87
CA LEU A 86 3.05 -4.50 -2.53
C LEU A 86 3.72 -3.14 -2.29
N LYS A 87 4.92 -2.94 -2.83
CA LYS A 87 5.64 -1.65 -2.71
C LYS A 87 4.92 -0.49 -3.39
N GLU A 88 4.09 -0.75 -4.36
CA GLU A 88 3.29 0.27 -5.04
C GLU A 88 2.25 0.90 -4.10
N HIS A 89 1.70 0.13 -3.16
CA HIS A 89 0.63 0.60 -2.27
C HIS A 89 1.03 1.77 -1.37
N PRO A 90 2.15 1.74 -0.64
CA PRO A 90 2.56 2.91 0.12
C PRO A 90 2.88 4.13 -0.75
N GLU A 91 3.41 3.93 -1.94
CA GLU A 91 3.64 5.02 -2.89
C GLU A 91 2.32 5.63 -3.37
N ASP A 92 1.35 4.81 -3.71
CA ASP A 92 0.01 5.26 -4.09
C ASP A 92 -0.67 6.00 -2.95
N LEU A 93 -0.53 5.52 -1.72
CA LEU A 93 -1.12 6.16 -0.55
C LEU A 93 -0.52 7.55 -0.30
N LYS A 94 0.77 7.71 -0.49
CA LYS A 94 1.45 9.01 -0.40
C LYS A 94 1.00 9.96 -1.51
N LEU A 95 0.83 9.44 -2.72
CA LEU A 95 0.33 10.20 -3.84
C LEU A 95 -1.11 10.68 -3.60
N MET A 96 -1.96 9.83 -3.07
CA MET A 96 -3.33 10.18 -2.68
C MET A 96 -3.34 11.28 -1.62
N ALA A 97 -2.50 11.18 -0.60
CA ALA A 97 -2.36 12.21 0.43
C ALA A 97 -1.96 13.56 -0.16
N ASN A 98 -0.99 13.56 -1.06
CA ASN A 98 -0.54 14.76 -1.76
C ASN A 98 -1.65 15.37 -2.62
N ASN A 99 -2.41 14.54 -3.33
CA ASN A 99 -3.52 14.99 -4.14
C ASN A 99 -4.65 15.60 -3.31
N PHE A 100 -4.94 15.04 -2.14
CA PHE A 100 -5.89 15.60 -1.20
C PHE A 100 -5.47 16.98 -0.72
N GLU A 101 -4.21 17.14 -0.33
CA GLU A 101 -3.69 18.45 0.12
C GLU A 101 -3.75 19.48 -0.99
N THR A 102 -3.34 19.13 -2.20
CA THR A 102 -3.36 20.03 -3.35
C THR A 102 -4.78 20.46 -3.69
N THR A 103 -5.73 19.53 -3.69
CA THR A 103 -7.16 19.82 -3.94
C THR A 103 -7.74 20.71 -2.85
N ALA A 104 -7.44 20.43 -1.59
CA ALA A 104 -7.93 21.24 -0.45
C ALA A 104 -7.42 22.68 -0.54
N ARG A 105 -6.16 22.88 -0.89
CA ARG A 105 -5.58 24.22 -1.09
C ARG A 105 -6.27 24.95 -2.25
N GLY A 106 -6.48 24.25 -3.38
CA GLY A 106 -7.15 24.81 -4.52
C GLY A 106 -8.59 25.26 -4.21
N LEU A 107 -9.34 24.45 -3.46
CA LEU A 107 -10.69 24.78 -3.02
C LEU A 107 -10.69 26.00 -2.08
N THR A 108 -9.74 26.09 -1.18
CA THR A 108 -9.60 27.24 -0.28
C THR A 108 -9.35 28.53 -1.06
N GLU A 109 -8.50 28.50 -2.06
CA GLU A 109 -8.23 29.65 -2.92
C GLU A 109 -9.43 30.07 -3.74
N VAL A 110 -10.15 29.13 -4.34
CA VAL A 110 -11.38 29.39 -5.08
C VAL A 110 -12.40 30.05 -4.16
N ASN A 111 -12.58 29.56 -2.94
CA ASN A 111 -13.50 30.14 -1.95
C ASN A 111 -13.13 31.56 -1.56
N ARG A 112 -11.85 31.85 -1.42
CA ARG A 112 -11.36 33.22 -1.18
C ARG A 112 -11.67 34.15 -2.34
N SER A 113 -11.40 33.69 -3.54
CA SER A 113 -11.69 34.43 -4.78
C SER A 113 -13.16 34.77 -4.88
N LEU A 114 -14.03 33.80 -4.68
CA LEU A 114 -15.48 33.99 -4.70
C LEU A 114 -15.97 34.99 -3.66
N ARG A 115 -15.41 34.96 -2.45
CA ARG A 115 -15.77 35.90 -1.38
C ARG A 115 -15.37 37.33 -1.73
N THR A 116 -14.25 37.51 -2.40
CA THR A 116 -13.76 38.83 -2.81
C THR A 116 -14.64 39.42 -3.91
N ASP A 117 -15.13 38.60 -4.82
CA ASP A 117 -15.97 39.03 -5.93
C ASP A 117 -17.40 39.42 -5.52
N TYR A 118 -17.86 38.95 -4.35
CA TYR A 118 -19.21 39.22 -3.83
C TYR A 118 -19.27 40.35 -2.82
N ILE A 119 -18.19 40.94 -2.47
CA ILE A 119 -18.08 42.10 -1.59
C ILE A 119 -17.83 43.35 -2.43
#